data_210432f94f1b07e9a381bf1df5bb764b
#
_entry.id   210432f94f1b07e9a381bf1df5bb764b
#
_cell.length_a   1.000
_cell.length_b   1.000
_cell.length_c   1.000
_cell.angle_alpha   90.00
_cell.angle_beta   90.00
_cell.angle_gamma   90.00
#
_symmetry.space_group_name_H-M   'P 1'
#
loop_
_entity.id
_entity.type
_entity.pdbx_description
1 polymer ?
#
loop_
_entity_poly.entity_id
_entity_poly.type
_entity_poly.pdbx_seq_one_letter_code
_entity_poly.pdbx_strand_id
1 'polypeptide(L)'
;MKLTHAAIAVLTAVVTGVGGGAAAAQATNDHRETGAQSLPSTAQTPQDALSEENVIRERLYFDVTGHSFTRVDPDQAQTLGPCTGETTFTDVLPRRGVKRIGSKLVGVDGPYVVEQLAQTRSTREARATADEIVSLVNECAAVAGGDFGYGDPVTVQSNSSREVVYFPAYDSDAAAGGYVVFSVGARVGVIDVADDVSTAQVAHLAKEAANVAGM
;
A
#
# COMPACT_ATOMS: atom_id res chain seq x y z
N MET A 1 -7.46 28.52 -37.67
CA MET A 1 -8.18 27.36 -37.08
C MET A 1 -8.70 27.80 -35.73
N LYS A 2 -10.01 27.65 -35.49
CA LYS A 2 -10.73 28.28 -34.37
C LYS A 2 -10.60 27.39 -33.11
N LEU A 3 -10.09 27.98 -32.01
CA LEU A 3 -10.16 27.39 -30.68
C LEU A 3 -11.57 27.58 -30.10
N THR A 4 -12.22 26.48 -29.76
CA THR A 4 -13.47 26.47 -28.98
C THR A 4 -13.12 26.19 -27.51
N HIS A 5 -13.37 27.18 -26.67
CA HIS A 5 -13.27 27.03 -25.21
C HIS A 5 -14.57 26.39 -24.68
N ALA A 6 -14.46 25.24 -24.03
CA ALA A 6 -15.56 24.67 -23.27
C ALA A 6 -15.43 25.08 -21.79
N ALA A 7 -16.41 25.84 -21.30
CA ALA A 7 -16.53 26.22 -19.92
C ALA A 7 -17.22 25.11 -19.13
N ILE A 8 -16.58 24.61 -18.08
CA ILE A 8 -17.16 23.66 -17.13
C ILE A 8 -17.71 24.47 -15.95
N ALA A 9 -19.03 24.42 -15.75
CA ALA A 9 -19.72 25.03 -14.62
C ALA A 9 -19.65 24.07 -13.41
N VAL A 10 -19.08 24.55 -12.31
CA VAL A 10 -19.07 23.87 -11.02
C VAL A 10 -20.36 24.25 -10.26
N LEU A 11 -21.19 23.26 -9.99
CA LEU A 11 -22.40 23.41 -9.15
C LEU A 11 -22.05 23.05 -7.70
N THR A 12 -22.01 24.09 -6.86
CA THR A 12 -21.85 23.94 -5.39
C THR A 12 -23.24 23.84 -4.76
N ALA A 13 -23.58 22.69 -4.21
CA ALA A 13 -24.80 22.51 -3.40
C ALA A 13 -24.46 22.72 -1.92
N VAL A 14 -24.99 23.81 -1.33
CA VAL A 14 -24.94 24.08 0.11
C VAL A 14 -26.22 23.52 0.72
N VAL A 15 -26.13 22.55 1.62
CA VAL A 15 -27.22 22.06 2.44
C VAL A 15 -27.06 22.63 3.86
N THR A 16 -27.86 23.63 4.18
CA THR A 16 -28.05 24.17 5.53
C THR A 16 -29.21 23.41 6.18
N GLY A 17 -28.94 22.57 7.17
CA GLY A 17 -29.93 21.96 8.02
C GLY A 17 -29.92 22.59 9.42
N VAL A 18 -30.88 23.48 9.71
CA VAL A 18 -31.18 23.98 11.06
C VAL A 18 -32.33 23.17 11.60
N GLY A 19 -32.17 22.57 12.78
CA GLY A 19 -33.24 21.88 13.48
C GLY A 19 -32.98 21.90 14.99
N GLY A 20 -33.55 22.89 15.67
CA GLY A 20 -33.54 23.01 17.11
C GLY A 20 -34.63 22.13 17.77
N GLY A 21 -34.42 21.77 19.02
CA GLY A 21 -35.38 21.06 19.84
C GLY A 21 -34.89 20.93 21.27
N ALA A 22 -35.12 21.97 22.07
CA ALA A 22 -34.97 21.88 23.53
C ALA A 22 -36.23 21.26 24.12
N ALA A 23 -36.08 20.21 24.91
CA ALA A 23 -37.09 19.74 25.84
C ALA A 23 -36.41 19.41 27.17
N ALA A 24 -36.64 20.26 28.15
CA ALA A 24 -36.34 20.00 29.54
C ALA A 24 -37.43 19.10 30.15
N ALA A 25 -37.04 18.00 30.75
CA ALA A 25 -37.87 17.23 31.65
C ALA A 25 -37.09 16.92 32.92
N GLN A 26 -37.46 17.53 34.03
CA GLN A 26 -37.06 17.14 35.38
C GLN A 26 -37.82 15.88 35.77
N ALA A 27 -37.14 14.89 36.28
CA ALA A 27 -37.71 13.82 37.08
C ALA A 27 -36.68 13.25 38.07
N THR A 28 -36.88 13.57 39.30
CA THR A 28 -36.78 12.81 40.56
C THR A 28 -35.75 11.65 40.65
N ASN A 29 -34.94 11.80 41.71
CA ASN A 29 -34.10 10.78 42.34
C ASN A 29 -34.83 9.46 42.57
N ASP A 30 -34.20 8.37 42.12
CA ASP A 30 -34.31 7.10 42.81
C ASP A 30 -32.94 6.40 42.74
N HIS A 31 -32.39 6.17 43.92
CA HIS A 31 -31.15 5.41 44.13
C HIS A 31 -31.38 3.96 43.67
N ARG A 32 -30.69 3.58 42.59
CA ARG A 32 -30.40 2.18 42.30
C ARG A 32 -28.98 2.09 41.84
N GLU A 33 -28.10 1.57 42.69
CA GLU A 33 -26.80 1.07 42.34
C GLU A 33 -26.99 -0.01 41.25
N THR A 34 -26.78 0.36 40.03
CA THR A 34 -26.66 -0.61 38.94
C THR A 34 -25.18 -0.57 38.51
N GLY A 35 -24.46 -1.62 38.87
CA GLY A 35 -23.08 -1.79 38.50
C GLY A 35 -22.89 -1.51 37.01
N ALA A 36 -22.10 -0.51 36.72
CA ALA A 36 -21.58 -0.29 35.37
C ALA A 36 -20.77 -1.53 34.98
N GLN A 37 -21.43 -2.44 34.25
CA GLN A 37 -20.72 -3.46 33.52
C GLN A 37 -19.86 -2.72 32.49
N SER A 38 -18.60 -2.53 32.83
CA SER A 38 -17.58 -2.16 31.85
C SER A 38 -17.66 -3.20 30.74
N LEU A 39 -18.17 -2.79 29.57
CA LEU A 39 -18.05 -3.59 28.36
C LEU A 39 -16.57 -3.97 28.22
N PRO A 40 -16.25 -5.25 28.00
CA PRO A 40 -14.87 -5.62 27.78
C PRO A 40 -14.40 -4.79 26.59
N SER A 41 -13.44 -3.90 26.84
CA SER A 41 -12.64 -3.29 25.79
C SER A 41 -12.15 -4.49 25.00
N THR A 42 -12.58 -4.63 23.76
CA THR A 42 -12.03 -5.60 22.83
C THR A 42 -10.53 -5.29 22.75
N ALA A 43 -9.75 -5.98 23.58
CA ALA A 43 -8.30 -5.94 23.51
C ALA A 43 -8.00 -6.31 22.07
N GLN A 44 -7.56 -5.32 21.28
CA GLN A 44 -6.98 -5.58 19.98
C GLN A 44 -5.87 -6.60 20.25
N THR A 45 -6.01 -7.78 19.68
CA THR A 45 -4.95 -8.78 19.66
C THR A 45 -3.66 -8.04 19.31
N PRO A 46 -2.59 -8.18 20.09
CA PRO A 46 -1.33 -7.52 19.75
C PRO A 46 -1.03 -7.93 18.31
N GLN A 47 -1.00 -6.97 17.42
CA GLN A 47 -0.59 -7.21 16.04
C GLN A 47 0.86 -7.67 16.15
N ASP A 48 1.13 -8.91 15.77
CA ASP A 48 2.45 -9.49 15.89
C ASP A 48 3.50 -8.55 15.29
N ALA A 49 4.59 -8.37 16.03
CA ALA A 49 5.65 -7.47 15.60
C ALA A 49 6.17 -7.93 14.23
N LEU A 50 6.49 -6.99 13.33
CA LEU A 50 7.11 -7.32 12.05
C LEU A 50 8.33 -8.21 12.26
N SER A 51 8.39 -9.29 11.50
CA SER A 51 9.48 -10.26 11.46
C SER A 51 9.82 -10.60 10.01
N GLU A 52 10.93 -11.26 9.79
CA GLU A 52 11.32 -11.75 8.46
C GLU A 52 10.30 -12.74 7.86
N GLU A 53 9.40 -13.26 8.68
CA GLU A 53 8.31 -14.12 8.20
C GLU A 53 7.21 -13.34 7.46
N ASN A 54 7.19 -12.02 7.60
CA ASN A 54 6.22 -11.15 6.96
C ASN A 54 6.65 -10.64 5.57
N VAL A 55 7.83 -11.01 5.09
CA VAL A 55 8.32 -10.68 3.75
C VAL A 55 8.52 -11.94 2.90
N ILE A 56 8.52 -11.75 1.59
CA ILE A 56 8.69 -12.82 0.61
C ILE A 56 10.00 -13.56 0.86
N ARG A 57 9.95 -14.89 0.80
CA ARG A 57 11.11 -15.78 0.85
C ARG A 57 11.51 -16.20 -0.56
N GLU A 58 12.78 -16.55 -0.75
CA GLU A 58 13.35 -17.02 -2.02
C GLU A 58 12.51 -18.14 -2.63
N ARG A 59 12.03 -19.07 -1.80
CA ARG A 59 11.22 -20.20 -2.27
C ARG A 59 9.90 -19.76 -2.89
N LEU A 60 9.21 -18.80 -2.27
CA LEU A 60 7.94 -18.29 -2.82
C LEU A 60 8.18 -17.62 -4.18
N TYR A 61 9.25 -16.82 -4.27
CA TYR A 61 9.60 -16.19 -5.52
C TYR A 61 9.92 -17.23 -6.60
N PHE A 62 10.71 -18.25 -6.26
CA PHE A 62 11.03 -19.36 -7.18
C PHE A 62 9.76 -20.11 -7.63
N ASP A 63 8.84 -20.41 -6.72
CA ASP A 63 7.59 -21.13 -7.04
C ASP A 63 6.70 -20.32 -8.02
N VAL A 64 6.76 -18.98 -7.99
CA VAL A 64 6.00 -18.10 -8.87
C VAL A 64 6.70 -17.83 -10.20
N THR A 65 8.01 -17.59 -10.19
CA THR A 65 8.75 -17.12 -11.37
C THR A 65 9.59 -18.20 -12.03
N GLY A 66 9.96 -19.24 -11.30
CA GLY A 66 10.92 -20.26 -11.72
C GLY A 66 12.39 -19.82 -11.60
N HIS A 67 12.66 -18.60 -11.11
CA HIS A 67 13.99 -18.05 -10.97
C HIS A 67 14.56 -18.24 -9.57
N SER A 68 15.85 -18.58 -9.51
CA SER A 68 16.58 -18.72 -8.25
C SER A 68 17.20 -17.38 -7.84
N PHE A 69 17.04 -17.03 -6.56
CA PHE A 69 17.54 -15.78 -5.99
C PHE A 69 18.37 -16.03 -4.74
N THR A 70 19.27 -15.12 -4.46
CA THR A 70 20.00 -15.06 -3.18
C THR A 70 19.53 -13.83 -2.43
N ARG A 71 19.20 -14.00 -1.16
CA ARG A 71 18.86 -12.88 -0.27
C ARG A 71 20.11 -12.07 0.06
N VAL A 72 19.97 -10.77 -0.03
CA VAL A 72 20.97 -9.79 0.43
C VAL A 72 20.28 -8.78 1.36
N ASP A 73 21.07 -8.08 2.17
CA ASP A 73 20.52 -7.00 3.00
C ASP A 73 19.97 -5.89 2.09
N PRO A 74 18.73 -5.43 2.32
CA PRO A 74 18.18 -4.35 1.54
C PRO A 74 18.89 -3.03 1.86
N ASP A 75 19.15 -2.24 0.84
CA ASP A 75 19.59 -0.86 1.03
C ASP A 75 18.42 -0.04 1.59
N GLN A 76 18.56 0.48 2.81
CA GLN A 76 17.53 1.29 3.45
C GLN A 76 17.32 2.66 2.80
N ALA A 77 18.28 3.11 2.01
CA ALA A 77 18.19 4.33 1.22
C ALA A 77 17.60 4.12 -0.17
N GLN A 78 17.18 2.89 -0.50
CA GLN A 78 16.60 2.61 -1.80
C GLN A 78 15.35 3.45 -2.05
N THR A 79 15.30 4.10 -3.20
CA THR A 79 14.14 4.85 -3.65
C THR A 79 12.92 3.96 -3.84
N LEU A 80 11.72 4.53 -3.79
CA LEU A 80 10.47 3.79 -4.01
C LEU A 80 10.39 3.17 -5.40
N GLY A 81 11.04 3.77 -6.38
CA GLY A 81 11.08 3.26 -7.75
C GLY A 81 11.84 4.22 -8.66
N PRO A 82 12.13 3.81 -9.90
CA PRO A 82 12.98 4.59 -10.81
C PRO A 82 12.44 5.97 -11.14
N CYS A 83 11.15 6.20 -10.96
CA CYS A 83 10.50 7.46 -11.29
C CYS A 83 10.13 8.32 -10.08
N THR A 84 10.33 7.87 -8.87
CA THR A 84 9.98 8.64 -7.66
C THR A 84 11.10 9.59 -7.22
N GLY A 85 12.11 9.78 -8.05
CA GLY A 85 13.28 10.58 -7.75
C GLY A 85 14.07 10.01 -6.57
N GLU A 86 14.39 10.86 -5.59
CA GLU A 86 15.11 10.46 -4.38
C GLU A 86 14.16 10.01 -3.25
N THR A 87 12.83 9.99 -3.48
CA THR A 87 11.84 9.62 -2.46
C THR A 87 12.01 8.17 -2.06
N THR A 88 12.24 7.92 -0.79
CA THR A 88 12.37 6.58 -0.21
C THR A 88 11.07 6.12 0.46
N PHE A 89 10.94 4.83 0.72
CA PHE A 89 9.82 4.31 1.49
C PHE A 89 9.69 4.96 2.88
N THR A 90 10.82 5.41 3.45
CA THR A 90 10.83 6.10 4.76
C THR A 90 10.20 7.48 4.68
N ASP A 91 10.34 8.17 3.56
CA ASP A 91 9.86 9.55 3.41
C ASP A 91 8.34 9.63 3.36
N VAL A 92 7.69 8.60 2.81
CA VAL A 92 6.22 8.50 2.73
C VAL A 92 5.57 7.92 3.99
N LEU A 93 6.35 7.41 4.94
CA LEU A 93 5.78 6.89 6.19
C LEU A 93 5.30 8.04 7.08
N PRO A 94 4.14 7.88 7.76
CA PRO A 94 3.45 8.98 8.46
C PRO A 94 4.26 9.58 9.61
N ARG A 95 5.37 8.95 10.01
CA ARG A 95 6.24 9.44 11.08
C ARG A 95 7.55 8.69 11.20
N ARG A 96 8.48 9.31 11.89
CA ARG A 96 9.75 8.68 12.28
C ARG A 96 9.51 7.54 13.28
N GLY A 97 10.35 6.49 13.21
CA GLY A 97 10.34 5.38 14.15
C GLY A 97 9.27 4.33 13.90
N VAL A 98 8.60 4.35 12.77
CA VAL A 98 7.76 3.23 12.29
C VAL A 98 8.65 2.01 12.12
N LYS A 99 8.24 0.87 12.67
CA LYS A 99 8.96 -0.39 12.47
C LYS A 99 8.91 -0.78 10.99
N ARG A 100 10.04 -1.15 10.44
CA ARG A 100 10.22 -1.54 9.05
C ARG A 100 11.06 -2.80 8.97
N ILE A 101 10.80 -3.57 7.95
CA ILE A 101 11.66 -4.67 7.49
C ILE A 101 11.75 -4.59 5.98
N GLY A 102 12.77 -5.20 5.42
CA GLY A 102 12.94 -5.31 3.99
C GLY A 102 13.55 -6.64 3.61
N SER A 103 13.40 -6.99 2.35
CA SER A 103 14.02 -8.14 1.73
C SER A 103 14.48 -7.74 0.34
N LYS A 104 15.71 -8.08 -0.01
CA LYS A 104 16.21 -7.95 -1.38
C LYS A 104 16.68 -9.32 -1.85
N LEU A 105 16.11 -9.77 -2.94
CA LEU A 105 16.48 -10.99 -3.64
C LEU A 105 17.15 -10.61 -4.95
N VAL A 106 18.34 -11.18 -5.21
CA VAL A 106 19.10 -10.91 -6.42
C VAL A 106 19.33 -12.23 -7.15
N GLY A 107 18.92 -12.28 -8.40
CA GLY A 107 19.12 -13.40 -9.29
C GLY A 107 20.48 -13.36 -10.01
N VAL A 108 20.77 -14.43 -10.70
CA VAL A 108 21.91 -14.49 -11.63
C VAL A 108 21.59 -13.60 -12.84
N ASP A 109 22.56 -12.86 -13.35
CA ASP A 109 22.41 -11.96 -14.51
C ASP A 109 21.56 -10.70 -14.30
N GLY A 110 21.27 -10.34 -13.05
CA GLY A 110 20.78 -9.01 -12.74
C GLY A 110 19.33 -8.82 -12.33
N PRO A 111 18.39 -9.80 -12.51
CA PRO A 111 17.05 -9.61 -12.01
C PRO A 111 17.04 -9.46 -10.48
N TYR A 112 16.14 -8.63 -9.96
CA TYR A 112 16.01 -8.44 -8.51
C TYR A 112 14.56 -8.25 -8.07
N VAL A 113 14.33 -8.52 -6.80
CA VAL A 113 13.10 -8.13 -6.10
C VAL A 113 13.48 -7.43 -4.81
N VAL A 114 12.90 -6.27 -4.60
CA VAL A 114 13.00 -5.54 -3.35
C VAL A 114 11.63 -5.41 -2.73
N GLU A 115 11.49 -5.91 -1.53
CA GLU A 115 10.29 -5.72 -0.71
C GLU A 115 10.62 -4.87 0.50
N GLN A 116 9.76 -3.90 0.78
CA GLN A 116 9.79 -3.09 1.99
C GLN A 116 8.42 -3.13 2.65
N LEU A 117 8.38 -3.36 3.95
CA LEU A 117 7.16 -3.48 4.75
C LEU A 117 7.28 -2.64 6.02
N ALA A 118 6.23 -1.91 6.35
CA ALA A 118 6.16 -1.09 7.55
C ALA A 118 4.89 -1.38 8.36
N GLN A 119 5.02 -1.29 9.69
CA GLN A 119 3.90 -1.38 10.64
C GLN A 119 3.45 0.01 11.03
N THR A 120 2.27 0.43 10.60
CA THR A 120 1.60 1.68 10.99
C THR A 120 0.74 1.48 12.24
N ARG A 121 0.05 2.52 12.71
CA ARG A 121 -0.82 2.44 13.90
C ARG A 121 -2.19 1.83 13.61
N SER A 122 -2.64 1.93 12.36
CA SER A 122 -4.01 1.56 12.00
C SER A 122 -4.13 1.23 10.51
N THR A 123 -5.17 0.47 10.18
CA THR A 123 -5.54 0.18 8.79
C THR A 123 -5.75 1.46 7.98
N ARG A 124 -6.32 2.52 8.58
CA ARG A 124 -6.52 3.80 7.90
C ARG A 124 -5.19 4.47 7.54
N GLU A 125 -4.23 4.45 8.46
CA GLU A 125 -2.90 5.03 8.23
C GLU A 125 -2.14 4.23 7.16
N ALA A 126 -2.20 2.90 7.21
CA ALA A 126 -1.61 2.03 6.20
C ALA A 126 -2.17 2.30 4.79
N ARG A 127 -3.50 2.42 4.68
CA ARG A 127 -4.15 2.76 3.41
C ARG A 127 -3.76 4.14 2.89
N ALA A 128 -3.82 5.16 3.75
CA ALA A 128 -3.45 6.51 3.34
C ALA A 128 -2.01 6.57 2.80
N THR A 129 -1.08 5.83 3.43
CA THR A 129 0.29 5.72 2.92
C THR A 129 0.35 4.95 1.60
N ALA A 130 -0.42 3.87 1.46
CA ALA A 130 -0.48 3.13 0.19
C ALA A 130 -1.04 4.01 -0.94
N ASP A 131 -2.10 4.77 -0.69
CA ASP A 131 -2.70 5.71 -1.65
C ASP A 131 -1.70 6.79 -2.09
N GLU A 132 -0.90 7.32 -1.16
CA GLU A 132 0.16 8.29 -1.45
C GLU A 132 1.22 7.67 -2.37
N ILE A 133 1.67 6.44 -2.09
CA ILE A 133 2.65 5.74 -2.95
C ILE A 133 2.05 5.46 -4.33
N VAL A 134 0.81 4.99 -4.41
CA VAL A 134 0.10 4.77 -5.68
C VAL A 134 0.05 6.05 -6.50
N SER A 135 -0.22 7.20 -5.86
CA SER A 135 -0.24 8.50 -6.53
C SER A 135 1.13 8.87 -7.10
N LEU A 136 2.20 8.69 -6.31
CA LEU A 136 3.58 8.95 -6.76
C LEU A 136 3.98 8.08 -7.95
N VAL A 137 3.62 6.79 -7.95
CA VAL A 137 3.92 5.88 -9.06
C VAL A 137 3.09 6.22 -10.30
N ASN A 138 1.85 6.63 -10.13
CA ASN A 138 0.99 7.11 -11.23
C ASN A 138 1.53 8.38 -11.90
N GLU A 139 2.05 9.32 -11.13
CA GLU A 139 2.68 10.54 -11.68
C GLU A 139 3.89 10.19 -12.54
N CYS A 140 4.59 9.12 -12.20
CA CYS A 140 5.70 8.58 -12.95
C CYS A 140 5.27 8.04 -14.33
N ALA A 141 4.16 7.34 -14.42
CA ALA A 141 3.64 6.82 -15.69
C ALA A 141 3.36 7.94 -16.71
N ALA A 142 3.05 9.16 -16.22
CA ALA A 142 2.80 10.33 -17.06
C ALA A 142 4.07 11.02 -17.59
N VAL A 143 5.24 10.75 -17.03
CA VAL A 143 6.53 11.41 -17.36
C VAL A 143 7.34 10.58 -18.37
N ALA A 144 6.85 9.45 -18.81
CA ALA A 144 7.55 8.51 -19.68
C ALA A 144 8.07 9.16 -20.97
N GLY A 145 9.34 9.43 -21.00
CA GLY A 145 10.12 9.89 -22.15
C GLY A 145 11.33 9.01 -22.39
N GLY A 146 11.29 7.73 -21.98
CA GLY A 146 12.38 6.76 -22.11
C GLY A 146 11.84 5.39 -22.50
N ASP A 147 12.72 4.43 -22.65
CA ASP A 147 12.38 3.06 -23.02
C ASP A 147 11.69 2.31 -21.86
N PHE A 148 11.86 2.76 -20.60
CA PHE A 148 11.22 2.20 -19.42
C PHE A 148 10.00 3.02 -18.97
N GLY A 149 8.92 2.32 -18.59
CA GLY A 149 7.73 2.94 -18.02
C GLY A 149 6.83 1.98 -17.27
N TYR A 150 5.94 2.54 -16.43
CA TYR A 150 4.86 1.78 -15.83
C TYR A 150 3.57 1.92 -16.66
N GLY A 151 2.83 0.81 -16.78
CA GLY A 151 1.47 0.83 -17.34
C GLY A 151 0.42 1.24 -16.31
N ASP A 152 -0.83 1.21 -16.73
CA ASP A 152 -1.97 1.55 -15.86
C ASP A 152 -2.04 0.64 -14.63
N PRO A 153 -2.42 1.19 -13.46
CA PRO A 153 -2.54 0.42 -12.23
C PRO A 153 -3.63 -0.64 -12.33
N VAL A 154 -3.32 -1.85 -11.88
CA VAL A 154 -4.25 -2.98 -11.81
C VAL A 154 -4.55 -3.28 -10.35
N THR A 155 -5.82 -3.21 -9.94
CA THR A 155 -6.25 -3.66 -8.62
C THR A 155 -6.29 -5.18 -8.60
N VAL A 156 -5.35 -5.80 -7.87
CA VAL A 156 -5.26 -7.26 -7.70
C VAL A 156 -6.24 -7.75 -6.65
N GLN A 157 -6.39 -6.97 -5.57
CA GLN A 157 -7.30 -7.26 -4.46
C GLN A 157 -7.73 -5.97 -3.77
N SER A 158 -9.02 -5.86 -3.42
CA SER A 158 -9.52 -4.75 -2.61
C SER A 158 -10.69 -5.21 -1.72
N ASN A 159 -10.57 -4.96 -0.40
CA ASN A 159 -11.63 -5.15 0.58
C ASN A 159 -11.39 -4.23 1.80
N SER A 160 -12.19 -4.36 2.87
CA SER A 160 -12.13 -3.46 4.04
C SER A 160 -10.79 -3.46 4.80
N SER A 161 -10.00 -4.53 4.72
CA SER A 161 -8.73 -4.68 5.46
C SER A 161 -7.51 -4.86 4.58
N ARG A 162 -7.69 -4.98 3.26
CA ARG A 162 -6.62 -5.30 2.32
C ARG A 162 -6.82 -4.59 0.99
N GLU A 163 -5.75 -4.02 0.48
CA GLU A 163 -5.68 -3.45 -0.85
C GLU A 163 -4.33 -3.80 -1.48
N VAL A 164 -4.35 -4.22 -2.73
CA VAL A 164 -3.17 -4.59 -3.51
C VAL A 164 -3.31 -4.01 -4.90
N VAL A 165 -2.43 -3.09 -5.24
CA VAL A 165 -2.34 -2.45 -6.55
C VAL A 165 -1.01 -2.82 -7.19
N TYR A 166 -1.03 -3.13 -8.46
CA TYR A 166 0.12 -3.51 -9.24
C TYR A 166 0.25 -2.62 -10.47
N PHE A 167 1.45 -2.13 -10.73
CA PHE A 167 1.81 -1.38 -11.94
C PHE A 167 2.72 -2.28 -12.78
N PRO A 168 2.29 -2.73 -13.97
CA PRO A 168 3.17 -3.47 -14.87
C PRO A 168 4.29 -2.56 -15.36
N ALA A 169 5.52 -3.07 -15.37
CA ALA A 169 6.67 -2.36 -15.93
C ALA A 169 6.99 -2.89 -17.34
N TYR A 170 7.43 -1.98 -18.18
CA TYR A 170 7.84 -2.26 -19.55
C TYR A 170 9.19 -1.61 -19.84
N ASP A 171 10.01 -2.30 -20.58
CA ASP A 171 11.23 -1.78 -21.22
C ASP A 171 11.10 -2.01 -22.73
N SER A 172 11.05 -0.93 -23.51
CA SER A 172 10.89 -0.99 -24.96
C SER A 172 9.74 -1.91 -25.41
N ASP A 173 8.56 -1.80 -24.78
CA ASP A 173 7.36 -2.62 -24.99
C ASP A 173 7.45 -4.09 -24.48
N ALA A 174 8.58 -4.54 -23.99
CA ALA A 174 8.72 -5.85 -23.33
C ALA A 174 8.33 -5.76 -21.85
N ALA A 175 7.72 -6.81 -21.32
CA ALA A 175 7.45 -6.89 -19.88
C ALA A 175 8.79 -6.93 -19.11
N ALA A 176 8.90 -6.06 -18.10
CA ALA A 176 10.11 -5.87 -17.30
C ALA A 176 9.83 -5.96 -15.79
N GLY A 177 8.84 -6.77 -15.40
CA GLY A 177 8.42 -6.91 -14.02
C GLY A 177 7.31 -5.94 -13.64
N GLY A 178 7.46 -5.23 -12.53
CA GLY A 178 6.48 -4.26 -12.09
C GLY A 178 6.64 -3.79 -10.65
N TYR A 179 5.80 -2.86 -10.28
CA TYR A 179 5.78 -2.28 -8.95
C TYR A 179 4.46 -2.58 -8.25
N VAL A 180 4.53 -3.08 -7.03
CA VAL A 180 3.37 -3.43 -6.22
C VAL A 180 3.30 -2.53 -5.01
N VAL A 181 2.12 -2.02 -4.73
CA VAL A 181 1.78 -1.31 -3.49
C VAL A 181 0.68 -2.08 -2.79
N PHE A 182 0.83 -2.36 -1.52
CA PHE A 182 -0.21 -3.05 -0.77
C PHE A 182 -0.38 -2.52 0.65
N SER A 183 -1.61 -2.63 1.16
CA SER A 183 -1.93 -2.46 2.57
C SER A 183 -2.70 -3.68 3.10
N VAL A 184 -2.33 -4.17 4.30
CA VAL A 184 -2.97 -5.31 4.96
C VAL A 184 -3.08 -5.02 6.45
N GLY A 185 -4.31 -4.83 6.94
CA GLY A 185 -4.49 -4.37 8.30
C GLY A 185 -3.76 -3.05 8.54
N ALA A 186 -2.93 -2.98 9.56
CA ALA A 186 -2.10 -1.80 9.84
C ALA A 186 -0.69 -1.88 9.22
N ARG A 187 -0.49 -2.72 8.22
CA ARG A 187 0.79 -2.85 7.50
C ARG A 187 0.67 -2.28 6.11
N VAL A 188 1.71 -1.61 5.65
CA VAL A 188 1.86 -1.10 4.28
C VAL A 188 3.18 -1.58 3.72
N GLY A 189 3.19 -1.97 2.46
CA GLY A 189 4.39 -2.46 1.81
C GLY A 189 4.44 -2.14 0.33
N VAL A 190 5.64 -2.25 -0.21
CA VAL A 190 5.95 -2.12 -1.62
C VAL A 190 6.83 -3.26 -2.07
N ILE A 191 6.70 -3.64 -3.33
CA ILE A 191 7.59 -4.61 -3.98
C ILE A 191 7.99 -4.05 -5.34
N ASP A 192 9.28 -3.94 -5.56
CA ASP A 192 9.85 -3.63 -6.85
C ASP A 192 10.42 -4.92 -7.46
N VAL A 193 9.90 -5.30 -8.61
CA VAL A 193 10.30 -6.50 -9.35
C VAL A 193 10.91 -6.05 -10.66
N ALA A 194 12.21 -6.23 -10.80
CA ALA A 194 12.94 -6.06 -12.06
C ALA A 194 13.36 -7.44 -12.57
N ASP A 195 12.52 -8.04 -13.40
CA ASP A 195 12.74 -9.39 -13.92
C ASP A 195 11.90 -9.59 -15.20
N ASP A 196 12.33 -10.50 -16.06
CA ASP A 196 11.60 -10.93 -17.25
C ASP A 196 10.45 -11.89 -16.87
N VAL A 197 9.50 -11.37 -16.09
CA VAL A 197 8.32 -12.10 -15.62
C VAL A 197 7.04 -11.47 -16.15
N SER A 198 6.07 -12.32 -16.42
CA SER A 198 4.78 -11.87 -16.93
C SER A 198 3.98 -11.09 -15.89
N THR A 199 3.11 -10.20 -16.35
CA THR A 199 2.11 -9.50 -15.54
C THR A 199 1.33 -10.44 -14.61
N ALA A 200 0.98 -11.63 -15.08
CA ALA A 200 0.25 -12.62 -14.27
C ALA A 200 1.10 -13.17 -13.11
N GLN A 201 2.38 -13.37 -13.32
CA GLN A 201 3.31 -13.82 -12.28
C GLN A 201 3.51 -12.74 -11.22
N VAL A 202 3.70 -11.48 -11.62
CA VAL A 202 3.83 -10.38 -10.66
C VAL A 202 2.53 -10.16 -9.88
N ALA A 203 1.37 -10.22 -10.53
CA ALA A 203 0.08 -10.14 -9.84
C ALA A 203 -0.12 -11.28 -8.83
N HIS A 204 0.34 -12.49 -9.15
CA HIS A 204 0.33 -13.61 -8.22
C HIS A 204 1.28 -13.38 -7.04
N LEU A 205 2.50 -12.95 -7.31
CA LEU A 205 3.49 -12.61 -6.29
C LEU A 205 2.96 -11.52 -5.34
N ALA A 206 2.33 -10.47 -5.88
CA ALA A 206 1.71 -9.39 -5.12
C ALA A 206 0.66 -9.90 -4.13
N LYS A 207 -0.18 -10.82 -4.57
CA LYS A 207 -1.21 -11.45 -3.74
C LYS A 207 -0.60 -12.29 -2.62
N GLU A 208 0.40 -13.09 -2.92
CA GLU A 208 1.11 -13.91 -1.94
C GLU A 208 1.88 -13.05 -0.93
N ALA A 209 2.56 -11.99 -1.37
CA ALA A 209 3.20 -11.03 -0.47
C ALA A 209 2.21 -10.41 0.52
N ALA A 210 1.05 -9.97 0.04
CA ALA A 210 0.01 -9.46 0.91
C ALA A 210 -0.55 -10.51 1.89
N ASN A 211 -0.57 -11.80 1.51
CA ASN A 211 -0.93 -12.89 2.41
C ASN A 211 0.11 -13.06 3.53
N VAL A 212 1.39 -13.12 3.16
CA VAL A 212 2.52 -13.25 4.10
C VAL A 212 2.61 -12.03 5.02
N ALA A 213 2.44 -10.82 4.48
CA ALA A 213 2.41 -9.59 5.27
C ALA A 213 1.26 -9.56 6.29
N GLY A 214 0.18 -10.30 6.06
CA GLY A 214 -1.01 -10.34 6.92
C GLY A 214 -0.93 -11.40 8.04
N MET A 215 0.09 -12.25 8.04
CA MET A 215 0.33 -13.23 9.10
C MET A 215 1.01 -12.59 10.30
#